data_b3bf3366b6bafe4d3c1ad0e71217dbdd
#
_entry.id   b3bf3366b6bafe4d3c1ad0e71217dbdd
#
_cell.length_a   1.000
_cell.length_b   1.000
_cell.length_c   1.000
_cell.angle_alpha   90.00
_cell.angle_beta   90.00
_cell.angle_gamma   90.00
#
_symmetry.space_group_name_H-M   'P 1'
#
loop_
_entity.id
_entity.type
_entity.pdbx_description
1 polymer ?
#
loop_
_entity_poly.entity_id
_entity_poly.type
_entity_poly.pdbx_seq_one_letter_code
_entity_poly.pdbx_strand_id
1 'polypeptide(L)'
;MSPETDIQSGIVRVEPFSGFVRRFDELIGASTRMTLYFIHSRRWRENHDAAIKAFLGRDGTAMEVFLPDLESHELMYSLGRHFEDGPLIPALVVDAYRYFARLSQEFRKPVPVWLFSRYPTFSFYKFDERAVVAFYSNTAAKKELPAFEITMDSLLGRFLVEDIEDLKAECRRREAGELEPVMEAALQDPLLTLRTLPGSSGRGQADRP
;
A
#
# COMPACT_ATOMS: atom_id res chain seq x y z
N MET A 1 32.32 7.83 0.79
CA MET A 1 31.46 7.70 -0.41
C MET A 1 31.56 8.99 -1.20
N SER A 2 31.78 8.94 -2.50
CA SER A 2 31.90 10.12 -3.36
C SER A 2 30.51 10.75 -3.55
N PRO A 3 30.36 12.10 -3.54
CA PRO A 3 29.08 12.79 -3.82
C PRO A 3 28.45 12.39 -5.15
N GLU A 4 29.25 12.00 -6.13
CA GLU A 4 28.78 11.57 -7.46
C GLU A 4 28.03 10.22 -7.43
N THR A 5 28.35 9.33 -6.48
CA THR A 5 27.67 8.04 -6.35
C THR A 5 26.25 8.20 -5.80
N ASP A 6 26.03 9.19 -4.93
CA ASP A 6 24.72 9.47 -4.34
C ASP A 6 23.74 10.07 -5.36
N ILE A 7 24.24 10.89 -6.29
CA ILE A 7 23.42 11.48 -7.37
C ILE A 7 22.92 10.39 -8.34
N GLN A 8 23.74 9.38 -8.64
CA GLN A 8 23.36 8.27 -9.53
C GLN A 8 22.30 7.34 -8.91
N SER A 9 22.33 7.14 -7.60
CA SER A 9 21.31 6.33 -6.91
C SER A 9 19.92 6.96 -6.93
N GLY A 10 19.86 8.30 -6.96
CA GLY A 10 18.64 9.08 -6.92
C GLY A 10 18.02 9.19 -5.53
N ILE A 11 18.67 8.69 -4.49
CA ILE A 11 18.19 8.84 -3.10
C ILE A 11 18.41 10.28 -2.66
N VAL A 12 17.31 10.94 -2.31
CA VAL A 12 17.32 12.35 -1.86
C VAL A 12 17.27 12.45 -0.35
N ARG A 13 16.58 11.51 0.29
CA ARG A 13 16.34 11.52 1.73
C ARG A 13 16.14 10.11 2.25
N VAL A 14 16.65 9.83 3.44
CA VAL A 14 16.43 8.57 4.16
C VAL A 14 15.99 8.91 5.57
N GLU A 15 14.83 8.44 5.96
CA GLU A 15 14.28 8.64 7.30
C GLU A 15 13.39 7.45 7.68
N PRO A 16 13.02 7.30 8.97
CA PRO A 16 11.90 6.46 9.34
C PRO A 16 10.62 6.88 8.58
N PHE A 17 9.79 5.91 8.19
CA PHE A 17 8.55 6.19 7.45
C PHE A 17 7.65 7.21 8.18
N SER A 18 7.61 7.12 9.50
CA SER A 18 6.89 8.09 10.35
C SER A 18 7.39 9.54 10.24
N GLY A 19 8.64 9.74 9.85
CA GLY A 19 9.24 11.06 9.63
C GLY A 19 8.77 11.75 8.34
N PHE A 20 8.18 11.01 7.40
CA PHE A 20 7.73 11.55 6.11
C PHE A 20 6.36 12.22 6.12
N VAL A 21 5.62 12.25 7.23
CA VAL A 21 4.22 12.73 7.27
C VAL A 21 4.08 14.10 6.59
N ARG A 22 4.84 15.11 7.02
CA ARG A 22 4.78 16.44 6.40
C ARG A 22 5.22 16.43 4.94
N ARG A 23 6.24 15.63 4.63
CA ARG A 23 6.76 15.52 3.27
C ARG A 23 5.77 14.92 2.30
N PHE A 24 4.97 13.95 2.73
CA PHE A 24 3.88 13.42 1.92
C PHE A 24 2.87 14.51 1.52
N ASP A 25 2.45 15.36 2.46
CA ASP A 25 1.51 16.45 2.16
C ASP A 25 2.09 17.43 1.12
N GLU A 26 3.39 17.76 1.23
CA GLU A 26 4.09 18.60 0.26
C GLU A 26 4.11 17.95 -1.13
N LEU A 27 4.46 16.65 -1.22
CA LEU A 27 4.52 15.91 -2.48
C LEU A 27 3.13 15.77 -3.12
N ILE A 28 2.11 15.42 -2.35
CA ILE A 28 0.71 15.34 -2.81
C ILE A 28 0.24 16.70 -3.32
N GLY A 29 0.53 17.76 -2.57
CA GLY A 29 0.13 19.13 -2.94
C GLY A 29 0.76 19.62 -4.23
N ALA A 30 2.01 19.23 -4.51
CA ALA A 30 2.76 19.68 -5.69
C ALA A 30 2.51 18.82 -6.95
N SER A 31 2.01 17.59 -6.80
CA SER A 31 1.90 16.63 -7.92
C SER A 31 0.62 16.78 -8.72
N THR A 32 0.65 16.24 -9.95
CA THR A 32 -0.51 16.05 -10.84
C THR A 32 -0.87 14.59 -11.03
N ARG A 33 0.07 13.67 -10.80
CA ARG A 33 -0.14 12.23 -10.91
C ARG A 33 0.35 11.52 -9.65
N MET A 34 -0.44 10.56 -9.17
CA MET A 34 -0.07 9.67 -8.08
C MET A 34 -0.21 8.21 -8.51
N THR A 35 0.83 7.41 -8.20
CA THR A 35 0.78 5.95 -8.26
C THR A 35 1.07 5.42 -6.86
N LEU A 36 0.15 4.64 -6.31
CA LEU A 36 0.22 4.12 -4.96
C LEU A 36 0.24 2.58 -4.99
N TYR A 37 1.25 1.98 -4.36
CA TYR A 37 1.37 0.53 -4.22
C TYR A 37 1.64 0.15 -2.78
N PHE A 38 0.73 -0.58 -2.16
CA PHE A 38 0.82 -0.98 -0.75
C PHE A 38 -0.19 -2.09 -0.40
N ILE A 39 -0.07 -2.68 0.78
CA ILE A 39 -1.04 -3.68 1.27
C ILE A 39 -2.36 -3.03 1.65
N HIS A 40 -2.36 -2.03 2.52
CA HIS A 40 -3.58 -1.31 2.95
C HIS A 40 -3.35 0.15 3.34
N SER A 41 -2.16 0.48 3.85
CA SER A 41 -1.69 1.83 4.27
C SER A 41 -2.71 2.66 5.05
N ARG A 42 -3.46 2.04 5.99
CA ARG A 42 -4.55 2.69 6.71
C ARG A 42 -4.12 4.01 7.37
N ARG A 43 -3.04 3.98 8.19
CA ARG A 43 -2.55 5.19 8.88
C ARG A 43 -2.11 6.28 7.92
N TRP A 44 -1.48 5.91 6.81
CA TRP A 44 -1.06 6.86 5.80
C TRP A 44 -2.28 7.54 5.16
N ARG A 45 -3.32 6.78 4.78
CA ARG A 45 -4.56 7.32 4.22
C ARG A 45 -5.28 8.24 5.21
N GLU A 46 -5.37 7.85 6.48
CA GLU A 46 -5.97 8.66 7.55
C GLU A 46 -5.21 9.97 7.76
N ASN A 47 -3.87 9.93 7.80
CA ASN A 47 -3.03 11.11 8.00
C ASN A 47 -3.09 12.11 6.83
N HIS A 48 -3.28 11.60 5.60
CA HIS A 48 -3.20 12.42 4.38
C HIS A 48 -4.56 12.57 3.67
N ASP A 49 -5.67 12.22 4.30
CA ASP A 49 -7.01 12.26 3.70
C ASP A 49 -7.34 13.65 3.13
N ALA A 50 -7.07 14.71 3.88
CA ALA A 50 -7.31 16.08 3.43
C ALA A 50 -6.46 16.45 2.20
N ALA A 51 -5.17 16.07 2.19
CA ALA A 51 -4.27 16.33 1.06
C ALA A 51 -4.69 15.53 -0.19
N ILE A 52 -5.07 14.25 -0.03
CA ILE A 52 -5.56 13.39 -1.12
C ILE A 52 -6.87 13.95 -1.70
N LYS A 53 -7.81 14.40 -0.88
CA LYS A 53 -9.04 15.03 -1.33
C LYS A 53 -8.78 16.35 -2.07
N ALA A 54 -7.90 17.20 -1.53
CA ALA A 54 -7.48 18.41 -2.20
C ALA A 54 -6.79 18.13 -3.55
N PHE A 55 -5.98 17.06 -3.65
CA PHE A 55 -5.39 16.60 -4.90
C PHE A 55 -6.48 16.22 -5.91
N LEU A 56 -7.43 15.36 -5.54
CA LEU A 56 -8.51 14.92 -6.44
C LEU A 56 -9.47 16.06 -6.80
N GLY A 57 -9.61 17.08 -5.95
CA GLY A 57 -10.43 18.26 -6.25
C GLY A 57 -9.84 19.18 -7.33
N ARG A 58 -8.55 19.02 -7.70
CA ARG A 58 -7.91 19.83 -8.75
C ARG A 58 -8.14 19.22 -10.13
N ASP A 59 -8.37 20.07 -11.14
CA ASP A 59 -8.46 19.60 -12.53
C ASP A 59 -7.10 19.05 -13.03
N GLY A 60 -7.16 18.11 -13.95
CA GLY A 60 -5.98 17.51 -14.58
C GLY A 60 -5.20 16.54 -13.70
N THR A 61 -5.63 16.29 -12.45
CA THR A 61 -4.99 15.29 -11.59
C THR A 61 -5.48 13.88 -11.89
N ALA A 62 -4.59 12.89 -11.75
CA ALA A 62 -4.89 11.47 -11.94
C ALA A 62 -4.22 10.64 -10.84
N MET A 63 -4.93 9.62 -10.36
CA MET A 63 -4.42 8.67 -9.34
C MET A 63 -4.72 7.25 -9.78
N GLU A 64 -3.75 6.36 -9.59
CA GLU A 64 -3.95 4.92 -9.69
C GLU A 64 -3.42 4.24 -8.43
N VAL A 65 -4.02 3.10 -8.07
CA VAL A 65 -3.71 2.40 -6.83
C VAL A 65 -3.53 0.92 -7.09
N PHE A 66 -2.50 0.33 -6.51
CA PHE A 66 -2.26 -1.11 -6.50
C PHE A 66 -2.61 -1.64 -5.11
N LEU A 67 -3.52 -2.60 -5.05
CA LEU A 67 -3.99 -3.24 -3.81
C LEU A 67 -3.95 -4.76 -3.93
N PRO A 68 -3.79 -5.48 -2.81
CA PRO A 68 -3.85 -6.94 -2.82
C PRO A 68 -5.18 -7.44 -3.37
N ASP A 69 -5.11 -8.50 -4.18
CA ASP A 69 -6.28 -9.20 -4.65
C ASP A 69 -6.88 -10.05 -3.51
N LEU A 70 -8.05 -9.69 -3.02
CA LEU A 70 -8.75 -10.43 -1.97
C LEU A 70 -9.14 -11.84 -2.39
N GLU A 71 -9.28 -12.12 -3.70
CA GLU A 71 -9.55 -13.46 -4.23
C GLU A 71 -8.29 -14.32 -4.31
N SER A 72 -7.10 -13.74 -4.13
CA SER A 72 -5.84 -14.50 -4.03
C SER A 72 -5.66 -15.07 -2.63
N HIS A 73 -6.18 -16.26 -2.37
CA HIS A 73 -6.07 -16.94 -1.07
C HIS A 73 -4.62 -17.16 -0.65
N GLU A 74 -3.73 -17.45 -1.59
CA GLU A 74 -2.29 -17.63 -1.32
C GLU A 74 -1.67 -16.33 -0.79
N LEU A 75 -1.93 -15.19 -1.46
CA LEU A 75 -1.44 -13.90 -1.00
C LEU A 75 -2.01 -13.54 0.38
N MET A 76 -3.34 -13.67 0.56
CA MET A 76 -3.98 -13.35 1.83
C MET A 76 -3.45 -14.23 2.97
N TYR A 77 -3.21 -15.52 2.71
CA TYR A 77 -2.58 -16.41 3.68
C TYR A 77 -1.17 -15.98 4.05
N SER A 78 -0.34 -15.64 3.05
CA SER A 78 1.04 -15.22 3.25
C SER A 78 1.12 -13.92 4.03
N LEU A 79 0.31 -12.92 3.68
CA LEU A 79 0.20 -11.66 4.41
C LEU A 79 -0.26 -11.88 5.85
N GLY A 80 -1.30 -12.73 6.05
CA GLY A 80 -1.83 -13.05 7.37
C GLY A 80 -0.83 -13.72 8.31
N ARG A 81 0.17 -14.42 7.78
CA ARG A 81 1.23 -15.04 8.57
C ARG A 81 2.41 -14.12 8.85
N HIS A 82 2.65 -13.17 7.96
CA HIS A 82 3.86 -12.34 8.00
C HIS A 82 3.69 -11.12 8.90
N PHE A 83 2.52 -10.50 8.91
CA PHE A 83 2.27 -9.29 9.66
C PHE A 83 1.67 -9.58 11.04
N GLU A 84 2.02 -8.75 12.03
CA GLU A 84 1.47 -8.84 13.40
C GLU A 84 -0.07 -8.67 13.39
N ASP A 85 -0.58 -7.78 12.53
CA ASP A 85 -2.02 -7.57 12.31
C ASP A 85 -2.59 -8.56 11.27
N GLY A 86 -1.90 -9.67 11.02
CA GLY A 86 -2.22 -10.63 9.96
C GLY A 86 -3.68 -11.05 9.87
N PRO A 87 -4.35 -11.42 10.98
CA PRO A 87 -5.76 -11.78 10.97
C PRO A 87 -6.69 -10.66 10.50
N LEU A 88 -6.25 -9.39 10.60
CA LEU A 88 -7.01 -8.21 10.20
C LEU A 88 -6.72 -7.76 8.76
N ILE A 89 -5.72 -8.33 8.08
CA ILE A 89 -5.31 -7.89 6.74
C ILE A 89 -6.46 -7.88 5.74
N PRO A 90 -7.30 -8.91 5.61
CA PRO A 90 -8.42 -8.86 4.67
C PRO A 90 -9.37 -7.68 4.95
N ALA A 91 -9.72 -7.45 6.22
CA ALA A 91 -10.58 -6.34 6.61
C ALA A 91 -9.93 -4.97 6.33
N LEU A 92 -8.62 -4.85 6.53
CA LEU A 92 -7.86 -3.62 6.23
C LEU A 92 -7.74 -3.36 4.72
N VAL A 93 -7.66 -4.41 3.90
CA VAL A 93 -7.69 -4.30 2.44
C VAL A 93 -9.10 -3.91 1.96
N VAL A 94 -10.16 -4.50 2.51
CA VAL A 94 -11.55 -4.07 2.25
C VAL A 94 -11.75 -2.60 2.60
N ASP A 95 -11.23 -2.14 3.74
CA ASP A 95 -11.27 -0.73 4.13
C ASP A 95 -10.53 0.17 3.12
N ALA A 96 -9.39 -0.27 2.57
CA ALA A 96 -8.70 0.44 1.50
C ALA A 96 -9.56 0.52 0.22
N TYR A 97 -10.18 -0.57 -0.20
CA TYR A 97 -11.08 -0.60 -1.35
C TYR A 97 -12.23 0.41 -1.18
N ARG A 98 -12.92 0.40 -0.04
CA ARG A 98 -13.99 1.33 0.28
C ARG A 98 -13.54 2.79 0.26
N TYR A 99 -12.33 3.04 0.76
CA TYR A 99 -11.77 4.39 0.76
C TYR A 99 -11.61 4.93 -0.67
N PHE A 100 -10.99 4.18 -1.59
CA PHE A 100 -10.78 4.63 -2.96
C PHE A 100 -12.08 4.65 -3.77
N ALA A 101 -13.01 3.72 -3.54
CA ALA A 101 -14.34 3.75 -4.15
C ALA A 101 -15.09 5.03 -3.77
N ARG A 102 -15.09 5.39 -2.49
CA ARG A 102 -15.70 6.63 -2.01
C ARG A 102 -15.07 7.87 -2.62
N LEU A 103 -13.75 7.94 -2.70
CA LEU A 103 -13.05 9.06 -3.34
C LEU A 103 -13.41 9.19 -4.83
N SER A 104 -13.45 8.08 -5.57
CA SER A 104 -13.85 8.07 -6.98
C SER A 104 -15.27 8.63 -7.17
N GLN A 105 -16.20 8.25 -6.31
CA GLN A 105 -17.58 8.74 -6.33
C GLN A 105 -17.68 10.22 -5.93
N GLU A 106 -17.04 10.61 -4.83
CA GLU A 106 -17.07 11.97 -4.28
C GLU A 106 -16.56 13.00 -5.29
N PHE A 107 -15.43 12.70 -5.95
CA PHE A 107 -14.78 13.61 -6.90
C PHE A 107 -15.19 13.36 -8.35
N ARG A 108 -16.01 12.35 -8.63
CA ARG A 108 -16.42 11.93 -9.99
C ARG A 108 -15.23 11.74 -10.93
N LYS A 109 -14.13 11.21 -10.39
CA LYS A 109 -12.90 10.92 -11.13
C LYS A 109 -12.63 9.43 -11.12
N PRO A 110 -12.20 8.84 -12.25
CA PRO A 110 -11.79 7.45 -12.28
C PRO A 110 -10.56 7.26 -11.39
N VAL A 111 -10.58 6.24 -10.55
CA VAL A 111 -9.44 5.77 -9.77
C VAL A 111 -9.21 4.31 -10.14
N PRO A 112 -8.37 4.02 -11.15
CA PRO A 112 -7.99 2.66 -11.49
C PRO A 112 -7.36 1.95 -10.31
N VAL A 113 -7.86 0.74 -10.00
CA VAL A 113 -7.29 -0.14 -9.01
C VAL A 113 -6.75 -1.39 -9.68
N TRP A 114 -5.47 -1.65 -9.46
CA TRP A 114 -4.73 -2.79 -9.95
C TRP A 114 -4.63 -3.83 -8.84
N LEU A 115 -5.26 -4.98 -9.00
CA LEU A 115 -5.32 -6.03 -8.00
C LEU A 115 -4.16 -7.01 -8.21
N PHE A 116 -3.18 -6.98 -7.31
CA PHE A 116 -2.02 -7.83 -7.37
C PHE A 116 -2.14 -9.09 -6.50
N SER A 117 -1.56 -10.20 -6.96
CA SER A 117 -1.52 -11.48 -6.24
C SER A 117 -0.12 -11.90 -5.77
N ARG A 118 0.92 -11.15 -6.15
CA ARG A 118 2.29 -11.40 -5.69
C ARG A 118 2.51 -10.82 -4.29
N TYR A 119 3.39 -11.46 -3.51
CA TYR A 119 3.77 -10.93 -2.20
C TYR A 119 4.59 -9.63 -2.35
N PRO A 120 4.16 -8.51 -1.74
CA PRO A 120 4.86 -7.24 -1.86
C PRO A 120 6.09 -7.20 -0.95
N THR A 121 7.20 -6.67 -1.45
CA THR A 121 8.44 -6.48 -0.69
C THR A 121 8.63 -5.05 -0.21
N PHE A 122 7.92 -4.10 -0.81
CA PHE A 122 7.96 -2.68 -0.46
C PHE A 122 6.59 -2.03 -0.67
N SER A 123 6.41 -0.84 -0.11
CA SER A 123 5.36 0.10 -0.50
C SER A 123 5.97 1.23 -1.32
N PHE A 124 5.21 1.72 -2.31
CA PHE A 124 5.66 2.73 -3.26
C PHE A 124 4.62 3.82 -3.41
N TYR A 125 5.04 5.05 -3.21
CA TYR A 125 4.21 6.25 -3.28
C TYR A 125 4.87 7.22 -4.26
N LYS A 126 4.44 7.21 -5.52
CA LYS A 126 5.00 8.05 -6.59
C LYS A 126 4.14 9.31 -6.77
N PHE A 127 4.82 10.43 -6.91
CA PHE A 127 4.30 11.78 -7.08
C PHE A 127 5.06 12.44 -8.24
N ASP A 128 4.54 12.33 -9.45
CA ASP A 128 5.23 12.78 -10.67
C ASP A 128 6.69 12.26 -10.72
N GLU A 129 7.68 13.15 -10.57
CA GLU A 129 9.12 12.84 -10.65
C GLU A 129 9.77 12.46 -9.30
N ARG A 130 8.96 12.25 -8.28
CA ARG A 130 9.42 11.83 -6.95
C ARG A 130 8.66 10.60 -6.47
N ALA A 131 9.32 9.80 -5.66
CA ALA A 131 8.64 8.73 -4.94
C ALA A 131 9.19 8.57 -3.52
N VAL A 132 8.35 8.06 -2.63
CA VAL A 132 8.75 7.55 -1.32
C VAL A 132 8.57 6.04 -1.35
N VAL A 133 9.61 5.32 -0.96
CA VAL A 133 9.65 3.84 -0.92
C VAL A 133 9.93 3.40 0.50
N ALA A 134 9.17 2.44 1.01
CA ALA A 134 9.45 1.81 2.30
C ALA A 134 9.42 0.28 2.16
N PHE A 135 10.50 -0.38 2.60
CA PHE A 135 10.58 -1.84 2.55
C PHE A 135 9.78 -2.48 3.69
N TYR A 136 9.13 -3.59 3.40
CA TYR A 136 8.52 -4.39 4.46
C TYR A 136 9.58 -5.20 5.21
N SER A 137 9.38 -5.35 6.53
CA SER A 137 10.28 -6.16 7.35
C SER A 137 10.03 -7.65 7.11
N ASN A 138 11.08 -8.45 7.09
CA ASN A 138 10.98 -9.93 7.06
C ASN A 138 10.52 -10.54 8.38
N THR A 139 10.21 -9.74 9.38
CA THR A 139 9.75 -10.21 10.69
C THR A 139 8.42 -9.59 11.05
N ALA A 140 7.55 -10.35 11.73
CA ALA A 140 6.24 -9.89 12.16
C ALA A 140 6.27 -8.76 13.21
N ALA A 141 7.41 -8.58 13.90
CA ALA A 141 7.55 -7.54 14.91
C ALA A 141 7.44 -6.14 14.31
N LYS A 142 6.60 -5.29 14.89
CA LYS A 142 6.52 -3.87 14.53
C LYS A 142 7.87 -3.21 14.71
N LYS A 143 8.44 -2.74 13.62
CA LYS A 143 9.68 -1.96 13.59
C LYS A 143 9.41 -0.67 12.87
N GLU A 144 10.16 0.35 13.23
CA GLU A 144 10.21 1.57 12.46
C GLU A 144 10.88 1.26 11.12
N LEU A 145 10.12 1.37 10.03
CA LEU A 145 10.58 1.01 8.70
C LEU A 145 11.38 2.17 8.10
N PRO A 146 12.58 1.93 7.56
CA PRO A 146 13.27 2.95 6.79
C PRO A 146 12.50 3.26 5.51
N ALA A 147 12.42 4.53 5.18
CA ALA A 147 11.87 5.00 3.92
C ALA A 147 12.86 5.90 3.18
N PHE A 148 12.74 5.91 1.86
CA PHE A 148 13.63 6.62 0.96
C PHE A 148 12.81 7.53 0.06
N GLU A 149 13.11 8.83 0.02
CA GLU A 149 12.66 9.69 -1.07
C GLU A 149 13.66 9.56 -2.23
N ILE A 150 13.15 9.31 -3.42
CA ILE A 150 13.95 9.11 -4.63
C ILE A 150 13.47 9.99 -5.79
N THR A 151 14.37 10.28 -6.74
CA THR A 151 14.05 10.86 -8.04
C THR A 151 13.75 9.77 -9.06
N MET A 152 12.77 9.96 -9.91
CA MET A 152 12.33 8.95 -10.88
C MET A 152 13.26 8.80 -12.09
N ASP A 153 14.06 9.81 -12.41
CA ASP A 153 15.06 9.80 -13.48
C ASP A 153 16.37 9.08 -13.11
N SER A 154 16.49 8.62 -11.86
CA SER A 154 17.66 7.89 -11.34
C SER A 154 17.66 6.41 -11.71
N LEU A 155 18.77 5.72 -11.43
CA LEU A 155 18.87 4.27 -11.61
C LEU A 155 17.81 3.52 -10.78
N LEU A 156 17.65 3.87 -9.49
CA LEU A 156 16.68 3.26 -8.61
C LEU A 156 15.25 3.61 -9.02
N GLY A 157 15.02 4.86 -9.43
CA GLY A 157 13.70 5.30 -9.90
C GLY A 157 13.23 4.53 -11.14
N ARG A 158 14.10 4.39 -12.15
CA ARG A 158 13.80 3.61 -13.36
C ARG A 158 13.53 2.14 -13.06
N PHE A 159 14.38 1.51 -12.24
CA PHE A 159 14.18 0.12 -11.81
C PHE A 159 12.80 -0.07 -11.17
N LEU A 160 12.41 0.80 -10.23
CA LEU A 160 11.12 0.68 -9.55
C LEU A 160 9.92 0.95 -10.46
N VAL A 161 10.05 1.85 -11.44
CA VAL A 161 9.01 2.06 -12.45
C VAL A 161 8.83 0.81 -13.31
N GLU A 162 9.93 0.23 -13.80
CA GLU A 162 9.89 -1.00 -14.59
C GLU A 162 9.26 -2.15 -13.77
N ASP A 163 9.66 -2.33 -12.51
CA ASP A 163 9.10 -3.36 -11.61
C ASP A 163 7.59 -3.18 -11.38
N ILE A 164 7.11 -1.94 -11.22
CA ILE A 164 5.68 -1.63 -11.08
C ILE A 164 4.92 -1.83 -12.39
N GLU A 165 5.49 -1.49 -13.55
CA GLU A 165 4.84 -1.73 -14.85
C GLU A 165 4.78 -3.23 -15.17
N ASP A 166 5.82 -4.00 -14.83
CA ASP A 166 5.80 -5.47 -14.94
C ASP A 166 4.74 -6.08 -14.03
N LEU A 167 4.67 -5.63 -12.78
CA LEU A 167 3.60 -6.04 -11.86
C LEU A 167 2.23 -5.70 -12.43
N LYS A 168 2.06 -4.51 -13.00
CA LYS A 168 0.81 -4.02 -13.59
C LYS A 168 0.29 -4.92 -14.70
N ALA A 169 1.21 -5.46 -15.53
CA ALA A 169 0.85 -6.38 -16.61
C ALA A 169 0.20 -7.68 -16.10
N GLU A 170 0.47 -8.07 -14.85
CA GLU A 170 -0.10 -9.27 -14.22
C GLU A 170 -1.34 -8.96 -13.36
N CYS A 171 -1.60 -7.68 -13.05
CA CYS A 171 -2.71 -7.27 -12.20
C CYS A 171 -4.05 -7.37 -12.93
N ARG A 172 -5.11 -7.65 -12.17
CA ARG A 172 -6.48 -7.43 -12.63
C ARG A 172 -6.86 -5.97 -12.41
N ARG A 173 -7.17 -5.27 -13.49
CA ARG A 173 -7.66 -3.88 -13.42
C ARG A 173 -9.13 -3.84 -13.03
N ARG A 174 -9.49 -2.94 -12.10
CA ARG A 174 -10.86 -2.55 -11.74
C ARG A 174 -10.94 -1.03 -11.61
N GLU A 175 -12.09 -0.46 -11.86
CA GLU A 175 -12.38 0.88 -11.37
C GLU A 175 -12.77 0.80 -9.89
N ALA A 176 -12.38 1.80 -9.09
CA ALA A 176 -12.63 1.75 -7.64
C ALA A 176 -14.11 1.59 -7.29
N GLY A 177 -15.03 2.14 -8.10
CA GLY A 177 -16.47 1.97 -7.94
C GLY A 177 -17.00 0.55 -8.21
N GLU A 178 -16.20 -0.33 -8.85
CA GLU A 178 -16.56 -1.71 -9.20
C GLU A 178 -16.05 -2.74 -8.18
N LEU A 179 -15.48 -2.30 -7.07
CA LEU A 179 -14.89 -3.19 -6.07
C LEU A 179 -15.91 -3.81 -5.09
N GLU A 180 -17.14 -3.29 -5.04
CA GLU A 180 -18.17 -3.75 -4.07
C GLU A 180 -18.43 -5.27 -4.16
N PRO A 181 -18.62 -5.89 -5.34
CA PRO A 181 -18.82 -7.34 -5.43
C PRO A 181 -17.64 -8.15 -4.90
N VAL A 182 -16.40 -7.67 -5.10
CA VAL A 182 -15.18 -8.32 -4.61
C VAL A 182 -15.12 -8.25 -3.09
N MET A 183 -15.51 -7.12 -2.51
CA MET A 183 -15.56 -6.93 -1.06
C MET A 183 -16.63 -7.81 -0.41
N GLU A 184 -17.83 -7.89 -1.00
CA GLU A 184 -18.92 -8.73 -0.50
C GLU A 184 -18.52 -10.21 -0.53
N ALA A 185 -17.94 -10.69 -1.62
CA ALA A 185 -17.46 -12.05 -1.75
C ALA A 185 -16.38 -12.37 -0.69
N ALA A 186 -15.41 -11.46 -0.51
CA ALA A 186 -14.34 -11.63 0.47
C ALA A 186 -14.86 -11.67 1.93
N LEU A 187 -15.87 -10.87 2.26
CA LEU A 187 -16.48 -10.86 3.60
C LEU A 187 -17.32 -12.13 3.89
N GLN A 188 -17.79 -12.80 2.85
CA GLN A 188 -18.54 -14.06 2.95
C GLN A 188 -17.62 -15.29 2.88
N ASP A 189 -16.36 -15.13 2.52
CA ASP A 189 -15.41 -16.25 2.40
C ASP A 189 -15.02 -16.79 3.79
N PRO A 190 -15.38 -18.07 4.11
CA PRO A 190 -15.03 -18.67 5.38
C PRO A 190 -13.51 -18.73 5.63
N LEU A 191 -12.70 -18.85 4.58
CA LEU A 191 -11.24 -18.90 4.70
C LEU A 191 -10.64 -17.55 5.14
N LEU A 192 -11.31 -16.44 4.81
CA LEU A 192 -10.92 -15.10 5.22
C LEU A 192 -11.53 -14.74 6.58
N THR A 193 -12.73 -15.23 6.91
CA THR A 193 -13.47 -14.89 8.15
C THR A 193 -13.09 -15.76 9.34
N LEU A 194 -12.80 -17.05 9.17
CA LEU A 194 -12.45 -17.98 10.27
C LEU A 194 -11.16 -17.61 11.02
N ARG A 195 -10.34 -16.71 10.49
CA ARG A 195 -9.11 -16.24 11.13
C ARG A 195 -9.26 -14.96 11.95
N THR A 196 -10.43 -14.34 11.92
CA THR A 196 -10.75 -13.16 12.75
C THR A 196 -11.24 -13.52 14.15
N LEU A 197 -11.50 -14.81 14.43
CA LEU A 197 -11.84 -15.26 15.78
C LEU A 197 -10.54 -15.39 16.61
N PRO A 198 -10.48 -14.81 17.82
CA PRO A 198 -9.35 -15.01 18.72
C PRO A 198 -9.23 -16.49 18.98
N GLY A 199 -8.13 -17.08 18.51
CA GLY A 199 -7.84 -18.50 18.74
C GLY A 199 -7.86 -18.77 20.23
N SER A 200 -8.63 -19.78 20.62
CA SER A 200 -8.59 -20.39 21.92
C SER A 200 -7.14 -20.71 22.31
N SER A 201 -6.53 -19.83 23.10
CA SER A 201 -5.26 -20.09 23.75
C SER A 201 -5.50 -21.26 24.71
N GLY A 202 -5.21 -22.46 24.24
CA GLY A 202 -5.07 -23.62 25.10
C GLY A 202 -3.98 -23.33 26.13
N ARG A 203 -4.38 -22.94 27.33
CA ARG A 203 -3.52 -22.97 28.52
C ARG A 203 -3.21 -24.41 28.81
N GLY A 204 -2.10 -24.90 28.28
CA GLY A 204 -1.42 -26.05 28.83
C GLY A 204 -0.75 -25.62 30.14
N GLN A 205 -1.46 -25.78 31.23
CA GLN A 205 -0.92 -25.72 32.56
C GLN A 205 -0.11 -27.01 32.75
N ALA A 206 1.21 -26.93 32.60
CA ALA A 206 2.11 -28.00 32.98
C ALA A 206 2.50 -27.73 34.44
N ASP A 207 1.84 -28.41 35.36
CA ASP A 207 2.34 -28.68 36.70
C ASP A 207 3.72 -29.34 36.59
N ARG A 208 4.69 -28.80 37.28
CA ARG A 208 5.95 -29.48 37.60
C ARG A 208 6.06 -29.59 39.11
N PRO A 209 6.47 -30.77 39.59
CA PRO A 209 6.68 -31.06 41.00
C PRO A 209 7.86 -30.31 41.58
#